data_6bca265a1ff5adc4abc33bce01206724
#
_entry.id   6bca265a1ff5adc4abc33bce01206724
#
_cell.length_a   1.000
_cell.length_b   1.000
_cell.length_c   1.000
_cell.angle_alpha   90.00
_cell.angle_beta   90.00
_cell.angle_gamma   90.00
#
_symmetry.space_group_name_H-M   'P 1'
#
loop_
_entity.id
_entity.type
_entity.pdbx_description
1 polymer ?
#
loop_
_entity_poly.entity_id
_entity_poly.type
_entity_poly.pdbx_seq_one_letter_code
_entity_poly.pdbx_strand_id
1 'polypeptide(L)'
;SQAPAVDDEFAKDVSEFETLEAFRADLKEKVTQRRQQQAQADFENAVMDQLVEDMECEIPDGMVEVQVDRLMDDYAMRLQGQGISMDDYMKMMGMSPEMLRTSARPAALKQVQTELALTAVADAEKLEVTEEELEAEFSRLAEQYGLKVEQVKAAVPAEDLKKDLRLKKASSLVIAEAKSGKAKKKAAAKKTEAAEAAAEEAPAEEKPKRARKKKTEEPKAE
;
A
#
# COMPACT_ATOMS: atom_id res chain seq x y z
N SER A 1 -35.34 -13.65 25.33
CA SER A 1 -35.23 -12.19 25.29
C SER A 1 -35.34 -11.74 23.85
N GLN A 2 -36.30 -10.89 23.52
CA GLN A 2 -36.40 -10.26 22.21
C GLN A 2 -35.31 -9.18 22.13
N ALA A 3 -34.63 -9.12 20.97
CA ALA A 3 -33.71 -8.02 20.71
C ALA A 3 -34.50 -6.68 20.69
N PRO A 4 -33.94 -5.58 21.22
CA PRO A 4 -34.60 -4.28 21.20
C PRO A 4 -34.85 -3.85 19.74
N ALA A 5 -35.91 -3.09 19.53
CA ALA A 5 -36.19 -2.50 18.24
C ALA A 5 -35.05 -1.53 17.87
N VAL A 6 -34.65 -1.53 16.59
CA VAL A 6 -33.60 -0.62 16.12
C VAL A 6 -34.32 0.63 15.60
N ASP A 7 -34.56 1.56 16.47
CA ASP A 7 -35.30 2.81 16.28
C ASP A 7 -34.50 4.02 16.79
N ASP A 8 -35.13 5.20 16.84
CA ASP A 8 -34.47 6.44 17.29
C ASP A 8 -34.17 6.40 18.82
N GLU A 9 -34.92 5.64 19.62
CA GLU A 9 -34.60 5.44 21.04
C GLU A 9 -33.32 4.61 21.18
N PHE A 10 -33.21 3.54 20.42
CA PHE A 10 -31.97 2.77 20.38
C PHE A 10 -30.76 3.64 19.96
N ALA A 11 -30.91 4.52 18.97
CA ALA A 11 -29.82 5.40 18.53
C ALA A 11 -29.36 6.35 19.64
N LYS A 12 -30.28 6.89 20.43
CA LYS A 12 -29.97 7.76 21.59
C LYS A 12 -29.30 7.01 22.72
N ASP A 13 -29.68 5.75 22.96
CA ASP A 13 -29.10 4.94 24.02
C ASP A 13 -27.65 4.51 23.77
N VAL A 14 -27.28 4.27 22.48
CA VAL A 14 -25.97 3.72 22.09
C VAL A 14 -25.02 4.73 21.42
N SER A 15 -25.50 5.96 21.18
CA SER A 15 -24.73 6.99 20.48
C SER A 15 -25.13 8.41 20.88
N GLU A 16 -24.41 9.40 20.34
CA GLU A 16 -24.71 10.83 20.52
C GLU A 16 -25.76 11.37 19.53
N PHE A 17 -26.32 10.50 18.68
CA PHE A 17 -27.27 10.89 17.64
C PHE A 17 -28.71 10.78 18.11
N GLU A 18 -29.53 11.78 17.74
CA GLU A 18 -30.94 11.81 18.11
C GLU A 18 -31.82 10.92 17.23
N THR A 19 -31.35 10.54 16.04
CA THR A 19 -32.10 9.74 15.07
C THR A 19 -31.26 8.55 14.57
N LEU A 20 -31.96 7.45 14.28
CA LEU A 20 -31.35 6.26 13.72
C LEU A 20 -30.75 6.53 12.33
N GLU A 21 -31.34 7.42 11.54
CA GLU A 21 -30.85 7.81 10.23
C GLU A 21 -29.48 8.51 10.33
N ALA A 22 -29.33 9.47 11.24
CA ALA A 22 -28.07 10.17 11.48
C ALA A 22 -26.99 9.19 11.99
N PHE A 23 -27.34 8.29 12.91
CA PHE A 23 -26.43 7.25 13.40
C PHE A 23 -25.97 6.29 12.29
N ARG A 24 -26.88 5.85 11.43
CA ARG A 24 -26.53 5.01 10.27
C ARG A 24 -25.64 5.74 9.25
N ALA A 25 -25.88 7.03 9.03
CA ALA A 25 -25.06 7.84 8.15
C ALA A 25 -23.61 7.95 8.66
N ASP A 26 -23.44 8.25 9.96
CA ASP A 26 -22.13 8.30 10.63
C ASP A 26 -21.42 6.95 10.58
N LEU A 27 -22.11 5.86 10.94
CA LEU A 27 -21.54 4.52 10.85
C LEU A 27 -21.10 4.16 9.43
N LYS A 28 -21.93 4.50 8.44
CA LYS A 28 -21.59 4.27 7.03
C LYS A 28 -20.36 5.05 6.62
N GLU A 29 -20.26 6.30 7.03
CA GLU A 29 -19.08 7.13 6.77
C GLU A 29 -17.83 6.55 7.44
N LYS A 30 -17.88 6.25 8.73
CA LYS A 30 -16.77 5.64 9.49
C LYS A 30 -16.30 4.31 8.89
N VAL A 31 -17.24 3.43 8.53
CA VAL A 31 -16.92 2.15 7.89
C VAL A 31 -16.32 2.37 6.50
N THR A 32 -16.83 3.33 5.73
CA THR A 32 -16.31 3.67 4.41
C THR A 32 -14.88 4.22 4.51
N GLN A 33 -14.64 5.16 5.42
CA GLN A 33 -13.30 5.71 5.68
C GLN A 33 -12.31 4.62 6.11
N ARG A 34 -12.72 3.75 7.05
CA ARG A 34 -11.88 2.62 7.49
C ARG A 34 -11.53 1.68 6.33
N ARG A 35 -12.52 1.33 5.51
CA ARG A 35 -12.30 0.48 4.33
C ARG A 35 -11.40 1.13 3.29
N GLN A 36 -11.52 2.43 3.08
CA GLN A 36 -10.66 3.18 2.18
C GLN A 36 -9.21 3.21 2.70
N GLN A 37 -9.03 3.47 4.00
CA GLN A 37 -7.70 3.43 4.63
C GLN A 37 -7.07 2.03 4.53
N GLN A 38 -7.85 0.98 4.81
CA GLN A 38 -7.38 -0.39 4.69
C GLN A 38 -7.00 -0.72 3.24
N ALA A 39 -7.86 -0.41 2.28
CA ALA A 39 -7.58 -0.66 0.86
C ALA A 39 -6.36 0.12 0.35
N GLN A 40 -6.14 1.34 0.87
CA GLN A 40 -4.95 2.12 0.56
C GLN A 40 -3.69 1.45 1.15
N ALA A 41 -3.74 1.03 2.41
CA ALA A 41 -2.62 0.34 3.06
C ALA A 41 -2.30 -1.00 2.38
N ASP A 42 -3.33 -1.78 2.04
CA ASP A 42 -3.16 -3.06 1.31
C ASP A 42 -2.53 -2.83 -0.07
N PHE A 43 -2.94 -1.76 -0.76
CA PHE A 43 -2.35 -1.38 -2.04
C PHE A 43 -0.88 -0.97 -1.89
N GLU A 44 -0.56 -0.12 -0.90
CA GLU A 44 0.81 0.32 -0.63
C GLU A 44 1.72 -0.85 -0.26
N ASN A 45 1.23 -1.76 0.59
CA ASN A 45 1.96 -2.98 0.94
C ASN A 45 2.21 -3.87 -0.29
N ALA A 46 1.18 -4.07 -1.13
CA ALA A 46 1.34 -4.87 -2.34
C ALA A 46 2.34 -4.26 -3.34
N VAL A 47 2.41 -2.93 -3.43
CA VAL A 47 3.41 -2.24 -4.26
C VAL A 47 4.82 -2.42 -3.70
N MET A 48 4.98 -2.33 -2.37
CA MET A 48 6.28 -2.58 -1.74
C MET A 48 6.70 -4.04 -1.86
N ASP A 49 5.77 -4.98 -1.73
CA ASP A 49 6.04 -6.40 -1.92
C ASP A 49 6.53 -6.69 -3.34
N GLN A 50 5.88 -6.10 -4.36
CA GLN A 50 6.31 -6.23 -5.74
C GLN A 50 7.69 -5.61 -5.99
N LEU A 51 7.98 -4.46 -5.39
CA LEU A 51 9.29 -3.82 -5.48
C LEU A 51 10.39 -4.72 -4.91
N VAL A 52 10.11 -5.40 -3.79
CA VAL A 52 11.04 -6.35 -3.17
C VAL A 52 11.20 -7.62 -4.00
N GLU A 53 10.12 -8.15 -4.60
CA GLU A 53 10.18 -9.31 -5.49
C GLU A 53 11.01 -9.06 -6.75
N ASP A 54 10.96 -7.83 -7.26
CA ASP A 54 11.72 -7.43 -8.46
C ASP A 54 13.21 -7.11 -8.14
N MET A 55 13.60 -7.13 -6.85
CA MET A 55 14.96 -6.81 -6.42
C MET A 55 15.87 -8.05 -6.47
N GLU A 56 16.98 -7.95 -7.18
CA GLU A 56 18.06 -8.94 -7.18
C GLU A 56 19.20 -8.45 -6.28
N CYS A 57 19.26 -8.93 -5.04
CA CYS A 57 20.29 -8.56 -4.07
C CYS A 57 20.55 -9.67 -3.06
N GLU A 58 21.83 -9.94 -2.80
CA GLU A 58 22.25 -10.78 -1.68
C GLU A 58 22.32 -9.93 -0.40
N ILE A 59 21.57 -10.33 0.63
CA ILE A 59 21.52 -9.62 1.90
C ILE A 59 22.39 -10.35 2.91
N PRO A 60 23.45 -9.72 3.45
CA PRO A 60 24.26 -10.30 4.49
C PRO A 60 23.45 -10.57 5.76
N ASP A 61 23.64 -11.74 6.38
CA ASP A 61 22.97 -12.11 7.62
C ASP A 61 23.13 -11.07 8.73
N GLY A 62 24.28 -10.41 8.80
CA GLY A 62 24.54 -9.37 9.81
C GLY A 62 23.57 -8.18 9.72
N MET A 63 23.10 -7.80 8.51
CA MET A 63 22.08 -6.76 8.35
C MET A 63 20.73 -7.19 8.91
N VAL A 64 20.39 -8.46 8.67
CA VAL A 64 19.13 -9.04 9.18
C VAL A 64 19.16 -9.13 10.70
N GLU A 65 20.28 -9.56 11.29
CA GLU A 65 20.43 -9.65 12.76
C GLU A 65 20.31 -8.29 13.43
N VAL A 66 20.96 -7.25 12.89
CA VAL A 66 20.81 -5.86 13.39
C VAL A 66 19.34 -5.41 13.33
N GLN A 67 18.64 -5.77 12.28
CA GLN A 67 17.21 -5.42 12.15
C GLN A 67 16.33 -6.24 13.10
N VAL A 68 16.68 -7.51 13.36
CA VAL A 68 16.03 -8.32 14.42
C VAL A 68 16.18 -7.65 15.77
N ASP A 69 17.39 -7.17 16.11
CA ASP A 69 17.63 -6.48 17.38
C ASP A 69 16.74 -5.23 17.50
N ARG A 70 16.67 -4.40 16.47
CA ARG A 70 15.79 -3.22 16.44
C ARG A 70 14.31 -3.58 16.63
N LEU A 71 13.84 -4.63 15.96
CA LEU A 71 12.47 -5.11 16.14
C LEU A 71 12.20 -5.60 17.56
N MET A 72 13.18 -6.25 18.17
CA MET A 72 13.08 -6.71 19.57
C MET A 72 13.02 -5.54 20.54
N ASP A 73 13.84 -4.50 20.33
CA ASP A 73 13.84 -3.29 21.15
C ASP A 73 12.50 -2.53 21.01
N ASP A 74 12.01 -2.36 19.80
CA ASP A 74 10.71 -1.74 19.54
C ASP A 74 9.56 -2.52 20.20
N TYR A 75 9.64 -3.84 20.18
CA TYR A 75 8.65 -4.68 20.80
C TYR A 75 8.70 -4.56 22.32
N ALA A 76 9.90 -4.55 22.90
CA ALA A 76 10.10 -4.34 24.34
C ALA A 76 9.54 -2.98 24.78
N MET A 77 9.80 -1.90 24.04
CA MET A 77 9.26 -0.57 24.34
C MET A 77 7.73 -0.53 24.31
N ARG A 78 7.11 -1.21 23.34
CA ARG A 78 5.64 -1.30 23.25
C ARG A 78 5.03 -2.06 24.41
N LEU A 79 5.63 -3.17 24.81
CA LEU A 79 5.20 -3.94 25.99
C LEU A 79 5.34 -3.12 27.27
N GLN A 80 6.47 -2.43 27.43
CA GLN A 80 6.71 -1.56 28.57
C GLN A 80 5.68 -0.43 28.66
N GLY A 81 5.27 0.16 27.53
CA GLY A 81 4.17 1.13 27.47
C GLY A 81 2.83 0.56 27.94
N GLN A 82 2.63 -0.75 27.92
CA GLN A 82 1.47 -1.48 28.45
C GLN A 82 1.69 -2.01 29.88
N GLY A 83 2.84 -1.72 30.50
CA GLY A 83 3.19 -2.18 31.84
C GLY A 83 3.63 -3.65 31.91
N ILE A 84 3.98 -4.26 30.78
CA ILE A 84 4.43 -5.64 30.68
C ILE A 84 5.93 -5.68 30.36
N SER A 85 6.72 -6.45 31.10
CA SER A 85 8.12 -6.67 30.74
C SER A 85 8.24 -7.73 29.62
N MET A 86 9.31 -7.66 28.84
CA MET A 86 9.61 -8.67 27.81
C MET A 86 9.71 -10.07 28.43
N ASP A 87 10.32 -10.19 29.63
CA ASP A 87 10.46 -11.46 30.35
C ASP A 87 9.11 -12.05 30.79
N ASP A 88 8.22 -11.20 31.29
CA ASP A 88 6.88 -11.66 31.69
C ASP A 88 6.04 -12.07 30.48
N TYR A 89 6.17 -11.32 29.38
CA TYR A 89 5.52 -11.69 28.11
C TYR A 89 6.03 -13.06 27.62
N MET A 90 7.34 -13.27 27.57
CA MET A 90 7.91 -14.54 27.13
C MET A 90 7.48 -15.71 28.03
N LYS A 91 7.46 -15.52 29.35
CA LYS A 91 6.95 -16.53 30.30
C LYS A 91 5.49 -16.85 30.06
N MET A 92 4.64 -15.81 29.86
CA MET A 92 3.22 -15.98 29.62
C MET A 92 2.94 -16.72 28.32
N MET A 93 3.74 -16.47 27.28
CA MET A 93 3.61 -17.11 25.96
C MET A 93 4.35 -18.44 25.85
N GLY A 94 5.15 -18.84 26.84
CA GLY A 94 5.95 -20.04 26.83
C GLY A 94 7.05 -20.00 25.75
N MET A 95 7.55 -18.81 25.41
CA MET A 95 8.55 -18.60 24.36
C MET A 95 9.95 -18.33 24.95
N SER A 96 10.98 -18.86 24.31
CA SER A 96 12.36 -18.44 24.60
C SER A 96 12.73 -17.18 23.80
N PRO A 97 13.75 -16.43 24.25
CA PRO A 97 14.28 -15.28 23.47
C PRO A 97 14.67 -15.66 22.04
N GLU A 98 15.27 -16.85 21.86
CA GLU A 98 15.68 -17.38 20.55
C GLU A 98 14.49 -17.68 19.63
N MET A 99 13.40 -18.23 20.18
CA MET A 99 12.16 -18.47 19.43
C MET A 99 11.54 -17.15 18.97
N LEU A 100 11.55 -16.14 19.83
CA LEU A 100 11.02 -14.81 19.50
C LEU A 100 11.86 -14.15 18.40
N ARG A 101 13.18 -14.19 18.50
CA ARG A 101 14.11 -13.71 17.46
C ARG A 101 13.89 -14.42 16.12
N THR A 102 13.79 -15.75 16.16
CA THR A 102 13.55 -16.56 14.96
C THR A 102 12.22 -16.18 14.30
N SER A 103 11.18 -15.93 15.08
CA SER A 103 9.87 -15.51 14.56
C SER A 103 9.91 -14.09 13.98
N ALA A 104 10.76 -13.20 14.46
CA ALA A 104 10.94 -11.84 13.96
C ALA A 104 11.80 -11.77 12.68
N ARG A 105 12.66 -12.77 12.42
CA ARG A 105 13.62 -12.77 11.31
C ARG A 105 12.99 -12.57 9.92
N PRO A 106 11.85 -13.19 9.54
CA PRO A 106 11.23 -12.94 8.25
C PRO A 106 10.77 -11.48 8.07
N ALA A 107 10.23 -10.88 9.15
CA ALA A 107 9.82 -9.48 9.14
C ALA A 107 11.04 -8.54 9.04
N ALA A 108 12.10 -8.84 9.76
CA ALA A 108 13.38 -8.12 9.69
C ALA A 108 13.97 -8.16 8.28
N LEU A 109 14.02 -9.36 7.67
CA LEU A 109 14.51 -9.53 6.30
C LEU A 109 13.71 -8.66 5.32
N LYS A 110 12.37 -8.72 5.39
CA LYS A 110 11.50 -7.91 4.54
C LYS A 110 11.73 -6.40 4.71
N GLN A 111 11.95 -5.94 5.94
CA GLN A 111 12.26 -4.53 6.20
C GLN A 111 13.60 -4.12 5.59
N VAL A 112 14.65 -4.94 5.75
CA VAL A 112 15.96 -4.70 5.13
C VAL A 112 15.83 -4.65 3.59
N GLN A 113 15.10 -5.60 3.01
CA GLN A 113 14.85 -5.64 1.57
C GLN A 113 14.16 -4.37 1.09
N THR A 114 13.11 -3.94 1.77
CA THR A 114 12.37 -2.72 1.43
C THR A 114 13.25 -1.47 1.55
N GLU A 115 14.06 -1.36 2.62
CA GLU A 115 14.98 -0.23 2.81
C GLU A 115 16.02 -0.17 1.69
N LEU A 116 16.62 -1.31 1.31
CA LEU A 116 17.60 -1.37 0.23
C LEU A 116 16.98 -1.04 -1.13
N ALA A 117 15.79 -1.58 -1.43
CA ALA A 117 15.08 -1.30 -2.67
C ALA A 117 14.73 0.19 -2.78
N LEU A 118 14.18 0.79 -1.72
CA LEU A 118 13.86 2.21 -1.68
C LEU A 118 15.11 3.11 -1.75
N THR A 119 16.22 2.67 -1.15
CA THR A 119 17.51 3.38 -1.26
C THR A 119 17.97 3.38 -2.71
N ALA A 120 17.90 2.24 -3.40
CA ALA A 120 18.27 2.15 -4.82
C ALA A 120 17.38 3.04 -5.70
N VAL A 121 16.07 3.08 -5.45
CA VAL A 121 15.15 4.00 -6.13
C VAL A 121 15.52 5.45 -5.85
N ALA A 122 15.79 5.81 -4.59
CA ALA A 122 16.17 7.17 -4.22
C ALA A 122 17.48 7.62 -4.89
N ASP A 123 18.43 6.70 -5.06
CA ASP A 123 19.70 6.96 -5.76
C ASP A 123 19.50 7.11 -7.28
N ALA A 124 18.71 6.23 -7.89
CA ALA A 124 18.40 6.28 -9.31
C ALA A 124 17.66 7.57 -9.70
N GLU A 125 16.68 7.96 -8.90
CA GLU A 125 15.88 9.17 -9.11
C GLU A 125 16.53 10.44 -8.54
N LYS A 126 17.73 10.31 -7.92
CA LYS A 126 18.49 11.42 -7.33
C LYS A 126 17.67 12.24 -6.35
N LEU A 127 16.90 11.55 -5.51
CA LEU A 127 16.04 12.22 -4.53
C LEU A 127 16.89 12.86 -3.43
N GLU A 128 16.71 14.13 -3.24
CA GLU A 128 17.36 14.90 -2.18
C GLU A 128 16.31 15.43 -1.19
N VAL A 129 16.73 15.63 0.05
CA VAL A 129 15.94 16.25 1.10
C VAL A 129 16.49 17.64 1.33
N THR A 130 15.63 18.65 1.19
CA THR A 130 16.02 20.04 1.44
C THR A 130 16.06 20.35 2.93
N GLU A 131 16.79 21.38 3.33
CA GLU A 131 16.82 21.85 4.73
C GLU A 131 15.43 22.29 5.21
N GLU A 132 14.61 22.85 4.32
CA GLU A 132 13.24 23.25 4.62
C GLU A 132 12.35 22.06 4.97
N GLU A 133 12.47 20.95 4.24
CA GLU A 133 11.74 19.70 4.51
C GLU A 133 12.19 19.06 5.82
N LEU A 134 13.48 19.12 6.11
CA LEU A 134 14.05 18.61 7.35
C LEU A 134 13.52 19.42 8.55
N GLU A 135 13.53 20.75 8.47
CA GLU A 135 12.99 21.64 9.51
C GLU A 135 11.46 21.44 9.70
N ALA A 136 10.72 21.27 8.61
CA ALA A 136 9.30 20.99 8.68
C ALA A 136 9.02 19.66 9.39
N GLU A 137 9.83 18.62 9.17
CA GLU A 137 9.67 17.33 9.83
C GLU A 137 10.05 17.40 11.31
N PHE A 138 11.10 18.14 11.68
CA PHE A 138 11.41 18.42 13.09
C PHE A 138 10.25 19.13 13.79
N SER A 139 9.64 20.12 13.13
CA SER A 139 8.49 20.85 13.67
C SER A 139 7.29 19.94 13.84
N ARG A 140 7.01 19.09 12.86
CA ARG A 140 5.92 18.09 12.91
C ARG A 140 6.10 17.09 14.06
N LEU A 141 7.33 16.60 14.26
CA LEU A 141 7.65 15.70 15.37
C LEU A 141 7.49 16.43 16.73
N ALA A 142 7.94 17.67 16.82
CA ALA A 142 7.79 18.47 18.02
C ALA A 142 6.31 18.66 18.40
N GLU A 143 5.47 18.99 17.45
CA GLU A 143 4.01 19.09 17.64
C GLU A 143 3.38 17.75 18.05
N GLN A 144 3.75 16.68 17.37
CA GLN A 144 3.20 15.33 17.62
C GLN A 144 3.49 14.84 19.05
N TYR A 145 4.69 15.14 19.58
CA TYR A 145 5.11 14.70 20.90
C TYR A 145 4.97 15.78 21.99
N GLY A 146 4.48 16.97 21.64
CA GLY A 146 4.36 18.09 22.59
C GLY A 146 5.71 18.58 23.12
N LEU A 147 6.77 18.46 22.32
CA LEU A 147 8.14 18.85 22.65
C LEU A 147 8.53 20.13 21.93
N LYS A 148 9.63 20.75 22.37
CA LYS A 148 10.24 21.85 21.62
C LYS A 148 11.11 21.30 20.49
N VAL A 149 11.19 22.02 19.37
CA VAL A 149 11.99 21.62 18.19
C VAL A 149 13.44 21.34 18.56
N GLU A 150 14.03 22.16 19.45
CA GLU A 150 15.41 21.99 19.91
C GLU A 150 15.62 20.68 20.68
N GLN A 151 14.60 20.22 21.42
CA GLN A 151 14.65 18.93 22.13
C GLN A 151 14.59 17.76 21.15
N VAL A 152 13.76 17.87 20.12
CA VAL A 152 13.70 16.85 19.08
C VAL A 152 15.01 16.79 18.29
N LYS A 153 15.59 17.94 17.92
CA LYS A 153 16.90 18.01 17.24
C LYS A 153 18.06 17.46 18.08
N ALA A 154 17.96 17.57 19.40
CA ALA A 154 18.96 16.99 20.30
C ALA A 154 18.80 15.46 20.44
N ALA A 155 17.59 14.94 20.31
CA ALA A 155 17.29 13.51 20.47
C ALA A 155 17.42 12.72 19.15
N VAL A 156 17.14 13.35 18.02
CA VAL A 156 17.14 12.71 16.69
C VAL A 156 18.24 13.34 15.83
N PRO A 157 19.26 12.56 15.40
CA PRO A 157 20.28 13.04 14.49
C PRO A 157 19.68 13.49 13.15
N ALA A 158 20.10 14.66 12.67
CA ALA A 158 19.59 15.22 11.41
C ALA A 158 19.84 14.31 10.20
N GLU A 159 20.96 13.59 10.19
CA GLU A 159 21.33 12.66 9.13
C GLU A 159 20.38 11.45 9.05
N ASP A 160 19.98 10.91 10.21
CA ASP A 160 19.04 9.79 10.27
C ASP A 160 17.66 10.22 9.77
N LEU A 161 17.19 11.39 10.25
CA LEU A 161 15.91 11.95 9.80
C LEU A 161 15.91 12.28 8.30
N LYS A 162 17.04 12.78 7.77
CA LYS A 162 17.21 13.03 6.34
C LYS A 162 17.15 11.75 5.52
N LYS A 163 17.77 10.67 6.02
CA LYS A 163 17.69 9.35 5.40
C LYS A 163 16.25 8.83 5.38
N ASP A 164 15.54 8.91 6.49
CA ASP A 164 14.14 8.48 6.59
C ASP A 164 13.22 9.27 5.65
N LEU A 165 13.39 10.59 5.58
CA LEU A 165 12.65 11.45 4.66
C LEU A 165 12.93 11.08 3.19
N ARG A 166 14.18 10.76 2.86
CA ARG A 166 14.57 10.33 1.53
C ARG A 166 13.88 9.01 1.14
N LEU A 167 13.87 8.03 2.03
CA LEU A 167 13.16 6.76 1.84
C LEU A 167 11.65 6.97 1.70
N LYS A 168 11.06 7.86 2.50
CA LYS A 168 9.65 8.24 2.42
C LYS A 168 9.29 8.87 1.08
N LYS A 169 10.15 9.72 0.54
CA LYS A 169 9.99 10.28 -0.83
C LYS A 169 10.04 9.18 -1.89
N ALA A 170 10.99 8.26 -1.81
CA ALA A 170 11.11 7.13 -2.73
C ALA A 170 9.85 6.24 -2.68
N SER A 171 9.39 5.90 -1.49
CA SER A 171 8.14 5.13 -1.31
C SER A 171 6.94 5.85 -1.94
N SER A 172 6.80 7.15 -1.68
CA SER A 172 5.71 7.96 -2.26
C SER A 172 5.76 8.00 -3.79
N LEU A 173 6.96 8.10 -4.38
CA LEU A 173 7.16 8.06 -5.82
C LEU A 173 6.74 6.72 -6.42
N VAL A 174 7.20 5.60 -5.86
CA VAL A 174 6.85 4.25 -6.32
C VAL A 174 5.34 4.00 -6.25
N ILE A 175 4.69 4.41 -5.16
CA ILE A 175 3.24 4.30 -4.98
C ILE A 175 2.48 5.16 -6.01
N ALA A 176 2.95 6.38 -6.29
CA ALA A 176 2.35 7.27 -7.26
C ALA A 176 2.44 6.70 -8.69
N GLU A 177 3.60 6.17 -9.07
CA GLU A 177 3.81 5.53 -10.37
C GLU A 177 2.97 4.25 -10.54
N ALA A 178 2.85 3.43 -9.48
CA ALA A 178 2.01 2.24 -9.48
C ALA A 178 0.52 2.59 -9.66
N LYS A 179 0.03 3.68 -9.04
CA LYS A 179 -1.33 4.21 -9.25
C LYS A 179 -1.53 4.68 -10.70
N SER A 180 -0.56 5.41 -11.24
CA SER A 180 -0.55 5.88 -12.64
C SER A 180 -0.59 4.71 -13.62
N GLY A 181 0.20 3.66 -13.41
CA GLY A 181 0.22 2.45 -14.21
C GLY A 181 -1.12 1.69 -14.23
N LYS A 182 -1.79 1.60 -13.08
CA LYS A 182 -3.14 1.01 -12.98
C LYS A 182 -4.20 1.83 -13.74
N ALA A 183 -4.11 3.15 -13.69
CA ALA A 183 -5.02 4.04 -14.43
C ALA A 183 -4.82 3.89 -15.95
N LYS A 184 -3.58 3.81 -16.43
CA LYS A 184 -3.26 3.57 -17.85
C LYS A 184 -3.74 2.20 -18.34
N LYS A 185 -3.56 1.12 -17.55
CA LYS A 185 -4.08 -0.23 -17.89
C LYS A 185 -5.61 -0.27 -17.94
N LYS A 186 -6.30 0.41 -17.02
CA LYS A 186 -7.77 0.47 -16.98
C LYS A 186 -8.34 1.29 -18.15
N ALA A 187 -7.66 2.36 -18.55
CA ALA A 187 -8.03 3.17 -19.71
C ALA A 187 -7.77 2.42 -21.03
N ALA A 188 -6.69 1.65 -21.14
CA ALA A 188 -6.39 0.82 -22.29
C ALA A 188 -7.38 -0.34 -22.45
N ALA A 189 -7.73 -1.03 -21.35
CA ALA A 189 -8.73 -2.10 -21.34
C ALA A 189 -10.12 -1.59 -21.74
N LYS A 190 -10.53 -0.41 -21.23
CA LYS A 190 -11.81 0.20 -21.60
C LYS A 190 -11.85 0.66 -23.05
N LYS A 191 -10.70 1.01 -23.64
CA LYS A 191 -10.58 1.42 -25.05
C LYS A 191 -10.61 0.22 -26.00
N THR A 192 -10.08 -0.94 -25.59
CA THR A 192 -10.18 -2.21 -26.33
C THR A 192 -11.59 -2.76 -26.29
N GLU A 193 -12.25 -2.73 -25.14
CA GLU A 193 -13.64 -3.18 -24.99
C GLU A 193 -14.64 -2.30 -25.79
N ALA A 194 -14.41 -0.97 -25.82
CA ALA A 194 -15.18 -0.05 -26.65
C ALA A 194 -14.90 -0.19 -28.15
N ALA A 195 -13.69 -0.61 -28.54
CA ALA A 195 -13.32 -0.87 -29.93
C ALA A 195 -13.91 -2.21 -30.42
N GLU A 196 -14.00 -3.20 -29.54
CA GLU A 196 -14.60 -4.52 -29.82
C GLU A 196 -16.14 -4.42 -29.93
N ALA A 197 -16.78 -3.65 -29.05
CA ALA A 197 -18.22 -3.35 -29.11
C ALA A 197 -18.60 -2.53 -30.36
N ALA A 198 -17.72 -1.61 -30.81
CA ALA A 198 -17.94 -0.85 -32.05
C ALA A 198 -17.73 -1.67 -33.34
N ALA A 199 -17.00 -2.79 -33.25
CA ALA A 199 -16.78 -3.71 -34.38
C ALA A 199 -17.96 -4.69 -34.56
N GLU A 200 -18.76 -4.92 -33.52
CA GLU A 200 -19.91 -5.84 -33.56
C GLU A 200 -21.21 -5.17 -34.04
N GLU A 201 -21.24 -3.83 -34.07
CA GLU A 201 -22.41 -3.02 -34.54
C GLU A 201 -22.31 -2.55 -36.01
N ALA A 202 -21.35 -3.01 -36.83
CA ALA A 202 -21.31 -2.67 -38.24
C ALA A 202 -22.28 -3.58 -39.04
N PRO A 203 -23.30 -3.01 -39.71
CA PRO A 203 -24.24 -3.82 -40.47
C PRO A 203 -23.53 -4.45 -41.70
N ALA A 204 -23.82 -5.71 -41.89
CA ALA A 204 -23.35 -6.47 -43.06
C ALA A 204 -23.88 -5.83 -44.35
N GLU A 205 -23.03 -5.11 -45.07
CA GLU A 205 -23.38 -4.63 -46.42
C GLU A 205 -23.42 -5.81 -47.40
N GLU A 206 -24.57 -5.94 -48.04
CA GLU A 206 -24.89 -6.92 -49.07
C GLU A 206 -23.89 -6.89 -50.24
N LYS A 207 -23.30 -8.02 -50.55
CA LYS A 207 -22.50 -8.21 -51.77
C LYS A 207 -23.42 -8.34 -52.98
N PRO A 208 -23.28 -7.56 -54.07
CA PRO A 208 -24.08 -7.70 -55.27
C PRO A 208 -23.77 -9.02 -56.01
N LYS A 209 -24.82 -9.76 -56.32
CA LYS A 209 -24.81 -10.95 -57.17
C LYS A 209 -24.30 -10.63 -58.58
N ARG A 210 -23.12 -11.11 -58.96
CA ARG A 210 -22.64 -11.06 -60.34
C ARG A 210 -23.23 -12.22 -61.16
N ALA A 211 -24.00 -11.82 -62.20
CA ALA A 211 -24.66 -12.65 -63.13
C ALA A 211 -23.72 -13.60 -63.94
N ARG A 212 -24.15 -14.81 -64.04
CA ARG A 212 -23.59 -15.90 -64.82
C ARG A 212 -23.86 -15.63 -66.30
N LYS A 213 -22.80 -15.42 -67.15
CA LYS A 213 -22.92 -15.52 -68.59
C LYS A 213 -22.18 -16.76 -69.09
N LYS A 214 -23.02 -17.69 -69.61
CA LYS A 214 -22.63 -18.82 -70.45
C LYS A 214 -22.00 -18.33 -71.74
N LYS A 215 -20.92 -18.95 -72.18
CA LYS A 215 -20.70 -19.17 -73.57
C LYS A 215 -19.76 -20.38 -73.78
N THR A 216 -20.37 -21.30 -74.50
CA THR A 216 -19.89 -22.50 -75.18
C THR A 216 -18.74 -22.23 -76.15
N GLU A 217 -17.94 -23.24 -76.32
CA GLU A 217 -17.51 -23.94 -77.55
C GLU A 217 -15.99 -24.16 -77.63
N GLU A 218 -15.73 -25.46 -77.66
CA GLU A 218 -14.56 -26.13 -78.26
C GLU A 218 -14.51 -25.86 -79.78
N PRO A 219 -13.56 -26.37 -80.63
CA PRO A 219 -12.51 -27.36 -80.39
C PRO A 219 -11.18 -27.16 -81.16
N LYS A 220 -10.21 -28.11 -80.94
CA LYS A 220 -9.30 -28.78 -81.86
C LYS A 220 -7.96 -28.16 -82.29
N ALA A 221 -6.99 -29.04 -82.10
CA ALA A 221 -5.88 -29.49 -82.99
C ALA A 221 -4.70 -28.51 -83.20
N GLU A 222 -3.52 -28.88 -82.96
CA GLU A 222 -2.53 -29.91 -83.42
C GLU A 222 -1.37 -29.97 -82.44
#